data_240313e93cd67514ceaa3c06d6b49ab3
#
_entry.id   240313e93cd67514ceaa3c06d6b49ab3
#
_cell.length_a   1.000
_cell.length_b   1.000
_cell.length_c   1.000
_cell.angle_alpha   90.00
_cell.angle_beta   90.00
_cell.angle_gamma   90.00
#
_symmetry.space_group_name_H-M   'P 1'
#
loop_
_entity.id
_entity.type
_entity.pdbx_description
1 polymer ?
#
loop_
_entity_poly.entity_id
_entity_poly.type
_entity_poly.pdbx_seq_one_letter_code
_entity_poly.pdbx_strand_id
1 'polypeptide(L)'
;MYLMLKNTKVLYFDLEDFVVEVIRNDLLPFCLRSNIRLSTKMKDILHNIQEVKAYLSSRVLSLSRDNAKQIYAAFQIPQVDSTDNRVNICIKCKGVSIVDSYWVKEDDEESDWRKINIRQNKLRDILDLSLSGFSPTITTNAICPELTTKGLFRKGWVYLGESLYLLKSDKTNEYVNTRMEVLASEILECFENRLDSIVYLSDIKETARGTAYVSICQNFVREEQSFTEAWEVMDYCMRRKIDFREFCLDRWGSKFACIPVLDYIIINTDRHTQNYGFMMNNDTGQLEAVAPMFDLNCALVADYFKVEAGDTLSQMFNTKETIRELAFKYIKYTDLKFNEQAFVELASGKQYKSLRHVFEKVYGRIQELGLI
;
A
#
# COMPACT_ATOMS: atom_id res chain seq x y z
N MET A 1 19.50 12.34 15.82
CA MET A 1 19.19 11.42 14.71
C MET A 1 18.62 12.17 13.51
N TYR A 2 18.81 11.65 12.30
CA TYR A 2 18.28 12.27 11.06
C TYR A 2 17.24 11.37 10.41
N LEU A 3 16.13 11.94 9.96
CA LEU A 3 15.33 11.34 8.90
C LEU A 3 16.01 11.68 7.56
N MET A 4 16.28 10.66 6.79
CA MET A 4 16.95 10.74 5.50
C MET A 4 15.96 10.42 4.38
N LEU A 5 16.12 11.05 3.21
CA LEU A 5 15.57 10.59 1.95
C LEU A 5 16.75 10.25 1.04
N LYS A 6 16.97 8.95 0.79
CA LYS A 6 18.24 8.45 0.22
C LYS A 6 19.44 9.01 1.02
N ASN A 7 20.31 9.77 0.38
CA ASN A 7 21.48 10.40 1.03
C ASN A 7 21.23 11.85 1.50
N THR A 8 20.01 12.37 1.36
CA THR A 8 19.66 13.74 1.75
C THR A 8 19.07 13.76 3.16
N LYS A 9 19.64 14.58 4.05
CA LYS A 9 19.05 14.88 5.36
C LYS A 9 17.80 15.73 5.17
N VAL A 10 16.64 15.29 5.68
CA VAL A 10 15.36 16.03 5.54
C VAL A 10 14.84 16.57 6.85
N LEU A 11 15.12 15.90 7.97
CA LEU A 11 14.73 16.31 9.31
C LEU A 11 15.80 15.87 10.31
N TYR A 12 16.14 16.71 11.27
CA TYR A 12 16.84 16.30 12.50
C TYR A 12 15.81 16.15 13.62
N PHE A 13 15.95 15.13 14.45
CA PHE A 13 15.13 14.96 15.64
C PHE A 13 15.90 14.32 16.79
N ASP A 14 15.59 14.77 18.00
CA ASP A 14 15.97 14.14 19.24
C ASP A 14 14.74 13.95 20.12
N LEU A 15 14.40 12.72 20.43
CA LEU A 15 13.19 12.36 21.17
C LEU A 15 13.36 12.53 22.68
N GLU A 16 14.60 12.53 23.18
CA GLU A 16 14.94 12.71 24.60
C GLU A 16 15.03 14.20 24.95
N ASP A 17 15.72 14.97 24.10
CA ASP A 17 15.89 16.42 24.26
C ASP A 17 14.75 17.24 23.65
N PHE A 18 13.73 16.60 23.11
CA PHE A 18 12.55 17.25 22.48
C PHE A 18 12.91 18.21 21.34
N VAL A 19 13.86 17.86 20.49
CA VAL A 19 14.30 18.68 19.37
C VAL A 19 13.71 18.14 18.06
N VAL A 20 13.18 19.03 17.22
CA VAL A 20 12.78 18.74 15.83
C VAL A 20 13.18 19.93 14.96
N GLU A 21 14.07 19.71 14.00
CA GLU A 21 14.55 20.73 13.06
C GLU A 21 14.33 20.29 11.62
N VAL A 22 13.59 21.09 10.87
CA VAL A 22 13.32 20.82 9.44
C VAL A 22 14.51 21.31 8.62
N ILE A 23 15.14 20.41 7.87
CA ILE A 23 16.27 20.70 6.98
C ILE A 23 15.77 20.95 5.55
N ARG A 24 14.88 20.07 5.05
CA ARG A 24 14.33 20.14 3.69
C ARG A 24 12.83 19.87 3.72
N ASN A 25 12.04 20.94 3.91
CA ASN A 25 10.58 20.84 4.01
C ASN A 25 9.93 20.29 2.73
N ASP A 26 10.49 20.62 1.60
CA ASP A 26 10.04 20.15 0.27
C ASP A 26 10.21 18.63 0.07
N LEU A 27 11.11 18.02 0.82
CA LEU A 27 11.41 16.58 0.75
C LEU A 27 10.91 15.77 1.96
N LEU A 28 10.23 16.39 2.92
CA LEU A 28 9.62 15.66 4.04
C LEU A 28 8.54 14.69 3.54
N PRO A 29 8.25 13.59 4.26
CA PRO A 29 7.00 12.84 4.08
C PRO A 29 5.79 13.75 4.12
N PHE A 30 4.78 13.49 3.30
CA PHE A 30 3.64 14.39 3.16
C PHE A 30 2.91 14.64 4.48
N CYS A 31 2.75 13.62 5.31
CA CYS A 31 2.17 13.74 6.64
C CYS A 31 2.96 14.70 7.56
N LEU A 32 4.27 14.79 7.44
CA LEU A 32 5.08 15.70 8.25
C LEU A 32 5.09 17.13 7.70
N ARG A 33 5.00 17.31 6.37
CA ARG A 33 5.03 18.67 5.75
C ARG A 33 3.96 19.60 6.25
N SER A 34 2.77 19.08 6.53
CA SER A 34 1.64 19.87 7.01
C SER A 34 1.53 19.91 8.52
N ASN A 35 2.21 19.00 9.22
CA ASN A 35 2.04 18.81 10.64
C ASN A 35 3.14 19.44 11.49
N ILE A 36 4.37 19.48 10.99
CA ILE A 36 5.47 20.14 11.72
C ILE A 36 5.27 21.65 11.76
N ARG A 37 5.34 22.21 12.95
CA ARG A 37 5.16 23.64 13.23
C ARG A 37 6.50 24.31 13.43
N LEU A 38 6.78 25.36 12.67
CA LEU A 38 7.98 26.18 12.83
C LEU A 38 7.76 27.19 13.98
N SER A 39 7.95 26.74 15.22
CA SER A 39 7.66 27.53 16.43
C SER A 39 8.54 27.07 17.58
N THR A 40 8.95 28.02 18.43
CA THR A 40 9.73 27.76 19.66
C THR A 40 8.84 27.58 20.90
N LYS A 41 7.50 27.60 20.73
CA LYS A 41 6.58 27.42 21.85
C LYS A 41 6.58 25.94 22.27
N MET A 42 6.67 25.69 23.57
CA MET A 42 6.72 24.30 24.12
C MET A 42 5.59 23.41 23.61
N LYS A 43 4.36 23.93 23.48
CA LYS A 43 3.23 23.15 22.94
C LYS A 43 3.44 22.70 21.49
N ASP A 44 4.13 23.51 20.68
CA ASP A 44 4.39 23.18 19.27
C ASP A 44 5.60 22.24 19.16
N ILE A 45 6.58 22.37 20.05
CA ILE A 45 7.70 21.42 20.18
C ILE A 45 7.16 20.02 20.53
N LEU A 46 6.33 19.93 21.58
CA LEU A 46 5.72 18.65 21.98
C LEU A 46 4.83 18.05 20.88
N HIS A 47 4.09 18.91 20.15
CA HIS A 47 3.32 18.48 19.00
C HIS A 47 4.23 17.89 17.90
N ASN A 48 5.32 18.55 17.55
CA ASN A 48 6.26 18.09 16.54
C ASN A 48 6.87 16.72 16.91
N ILE A 49 7.24 16.53 18.17
CA ILE A 49 7.73 15.24 18.67
C ILE A 49 6.66 14.15 18.52
N GLN A 50 5.39 14.46 18.82
CA GLN A 50 4.30 13.50 18.65
C GLN A 50 4.10 13.13 17.16
N GLU A 51 4.18 14.09 16.25
CA GLU A 51 4.08 13.84 14.81
C GLU A 51 5.23 12.95 14.29
N VAL A 52 6.48 13.22 14.73
CA VAL A 52 7.62 12.37 14.40
C VAL A 52 7.45 10.97 14.95
N LYS A 53 7.03 10.81 16.22
CA LYS A 53 6.74 9.51 16.82
C LYS A 53 5.62 8.77 16.07
N ALA A 54 4.55 9.47 15.70
CA ALA A 54 3.44 8.91 14.92
C ALA A 54 3.93 8.39 13.56
N TYR A 55 4.73 9.20 12.84
CA TYR A 55 5.33 8.79 11.57
C TYR A 55 6.22 7.56 11.73
N LEU A 56 7.17 7.56 12.66
CA LEU A 56 8.07 6.43 12.89
C LEU A 56 7.30 5.16 13.30
N SER A 57 6.33 5.28 14.20
CA SER A 57 5.52 4.13 14.63
C SER A 57 4.65 3.56 13.52
N SER A 58 4.19 4.39 12.58
CA SER A 58 3.39 3.95 11.44
C SER A 58 4.18 3.11 10.43
N ARG A 59 5.51 3.16 10.49
CA ARG A 59 6.42 2.41 9.61
C ARG A 59 6.69 0.99 10.09
N VAL A 60 6.13 0.60 11.23
CA VAL A 60 6.37 -0.71 11.83
C VAL A 60 5.14 -1.60 11.72
N LEU A 61 5.35 -2.87 11.47
CA LEU A 61 4.35 -3.91 11.41
C LEU A 61 3.44 -3.88 12.65
N SER A 62 2.11 -3.79 12.43
CA SER A 62 1.13 -3.92 13.51
C SER A 62 1.06 -5.35 14.03
N LEU A 63 0.93 -5.52 15.35
CA LEU A 63 0.68 -6.83 15.98
C LEU A 63 -0.67 -7.45 15.61
N SER A 64 -1.58 -6.68 15.02
CA SER A 64 -2.86 -7.19 14.50
C SER A 64 -2.72 -7.99 13.19
N ARG A 65 -1.58 -7.85 12.49
CA ARG A 65 -1.32 -8.63 11.27
C ARG A 65 -1.13 -10.11 11.60
N ASP A 66 -1.58 -10.96 10.68
CA ASP A 66 -1.34 -12.39 10.75
C ASP A 66 0.17 -12.70 10.76
N ASN A 67 0.59 -13.60 11.64
CA ASN A 67 1.99 -13.97 11.88
C ASN A 67 2.91 -12.84 12.44
N ALA A 68 2.39 -11.65 12.77
CA ALA A 68 3.20 -10.56 13.32
C ALA A 68 3.93 -10.94 14.62
N LYS A 69 3.26 -11.69 15.51
CA LYS A 69 3.86 -12.17 16.76
C LYS A 69 5.05 -13.08 16.51
N GLN A 70 4.96 -13.94 15.50
CA GLN A 70 6.03 -14.86 15.10
C GLN A 70 7.21 -14.08 14.51
N ILE A 71 6.92 -13.06 13.68
CA ILE A 71 7.94 -12.16 13.12
C ILE A 71 8.64 -11.41 14.25
N TYR A 72 7.90 -10.83 15.21
CA TYR A 72 8.49 -10.14 16.36
C TYR A 72 9.35 -11.07 17.21
N ALA A 73 8.86 -12.27 17.49
CA ALA A 73 9.62 -13.29 18.26
C ALA A 73 10.92 -13.66 17.55
N ALA A 74 10.86 -13.80 16.22
CA ALA A 74 12.00 -14.12 15.39
C ALA A 74 13.12 -13.07 15.46
N PHE A 75 12.77 -11.81 15.56
CA PHE A 75 13.71 -10.70 15.74
C PHE A 75 13.98 -10.36 17.21
N GLN A 76 13.52 -11.19 18.16
CA GLN A 76 13.65 -10.96 19.60
C GLN A 76 13.08 -9.60 20.04
N ILE A 77 12.00 -9.16 19.38
CA ILE A 77 11.34 -7.90 19.65
C ILE A 77 10.22 -8.14 20.67
N PRO A 78 10.07 -7.29 21.70
CA PRO A 78 8.96 -7.38 22.64
C PRO A 78 7.60 -7.25 21.94
N GLN A 79 6.66 -8.14 22.24
CA GLN A 79 5.31 -8.16 21.69
C GLN A 79 4.39 -7.17 22.42
N VAL A 80 4.83 -5.92 22.52
CA VAL A 80 4.08 -4.84 23.18
C VAL A 80 3.58 -3.87 22.12
N ASP A 81 2.26 -3.67 22.06
CA ASP A 81 1.64 -2.73 21.14
C ASP A 81 1.55 -1.33 21.77
N SER A 82 2.65 -0.60 21.73
CA SER A 82 2.72 0.81 22.12
C SER A 82 3.46 1.62 21.08
N THR A 83 3.13 2.93 21.01
CA THR A 83 3.81 3.86 20.10
C THR A 83 5.33 3.87 20.36
N ASP A 84 5.76 3.96 21.61
CA ASP A 84 7.19 4.02 21.95
C ASP A 84 7.92 2.72 21.58
N ASN A 85 7.31 1.55 21.78
CA ASN A 85 7.91 0.29 21.33
C ASN A 85 8.06 0.24 19.83
N ARG A 86 7.03 0.66 19.08
CA ARG A 86 7.11 0.73 17.59
C ARG A 86 8.16 1.74 17.12
N VAL A 87 8.28 2.90 17.77
CA VAL A 87 9.35 3.88 17.48
C VAL A 87 10.72 3.25 17.67
N ASN A 88 10.95 2.57 18.80
CA ASN A 88 12.21 1.88 19.08
C ASN A 88 12.52 0.79 18.03
N ILE A 89 11.53 0.02 17.60
CA ILE A 89 11.68 -0.96 16.54
C ILE A 89 12.05 -0.27 15.22
N CYS A 90 11.35 0.82 14.87
CA CYS A 90 11.63 1.60 13.67
C CYS A 90 13.09 2.07 13.64
N ILE A 91 13.58 2.67 14.71
CA ILE A 91 14.96 3.16 14.81
C ILE A 91 15.96 1.99 14.65
N LYS A 92 15.76 0.88 15.35
CA LYS A 92 16.61 -0.32 15.25
C LYS A 92 16.67 -0.91 13.85
N CYS A 93 15.55 -0.89 13.13
CA CYS A 93 15.45 -1.38 11.75
C CYS A 93 15.74 -0.26 10.72
N LYS A 94 16.31 0.88 11.16
CA LYS A 94 16.58 2.05 10.32
C LYS A 94 15.34 2.64 9.64
N GLY A 95 14.15 2.23 10.01
CA GLY A 95 12.88 2.71 9.45
C GLY A 95 12.73 2.52 7.95
N VAL A 96 13.53 1.68 7.32
CA VAL A 96 13.47 1.46 5.85
C VAL A 96 12.15 0.82 5.44
N SER A 97 11.67 1.20 4.25
CA SER A 97 10.45 0.65 3.68
C SER A 97 10.64 0.32 2.20
N ILE A 98 9.79 -0.60 1.71
CA ILE A 98 9.76 -0.95 0.28
C ILE A 98 8.99 0.10 -0.54
N VAL A 99 8.10 0.85 0.09
CA VAL A 99 7.21 1.79 -0.59
C VAL A 99 7.78 3.21 -0.69
N ASP A 100 8.92 3.47 -0.05
CA ASP A 100 9.58 4.77 -0.12
C ASP A 100 11.12 4.64 0.05
N SER A 101 11.82 5.76 0.08
CA SER A 101 13.29 5.81 0.28
C SER A 101 13.70 6.58 1.54
N TYR A 102 12.76 6.70 2.51
CA TYR A 102 13.07 7.28 3.81
C TYR A 102 13.69 6.27 4.76
N TRP A 103 14.63 6.74 5.59
CA TRP A 103 15.27 5.94 6.63
C TRP A 103 15.82 6.81 7.77
N VAL A 104 16.12 6.18 8.92
CA VAL A 104 16.64 6.84 10.11
C VAL A 104 18.15 6.61 10.21
N LYS A 105 18.91 7.70 10.34
CA LYS A 105 20.35 7.71 10.51
C LYS A 105 20.73 8.25 11.88
N GLU A 106 21.59 7.57 12.60
CA GLU A 106 22.19 8.07 13.84
C GLU A 106 23.26 9.15 13.54
N ASP A 107 23.54 10.03 14.51
CA ASP A 107 24.42 11.18 14.28
C ASP A 107 25.83 10.77 13.89
N ASP A 108 26.40 9.77 14.54
CA ASP A 108 27.74 9.27 14.34
C ASP A 108 27.85 8.11 13.34
N GLU A 109 26.78 7.81 12.62
CA GLU A 109 26.74 6.69 11.70
C GLU A 109 27.31 7.06 10.33
N GLU A 110 28.22 6.23 9.78
CA GLU A 110 28.78 6.39 8.44
C GLU A 110 28.00 5.66 7.32
N SER A 111 26.78 5.20 7.60
CA SER A 111 25.95 4.51 6.62
C SER A 111 25.44 5.45 5.52
N ASP A 112 25.36 4.94 4.31
CA ASP A 112 24.75 5.57 3.15
C ASP A 112 23.55 4.77 2.62
N TRP A 113 22.77 5.38 1.71
CA TRP A 113 21.59 4.75 1.13
C TRP A 113 21.90 3.41 0.44
N ARG A 114 23.05 3.26 -0.20
CA ARG A 114 23.41 2.01 -0.91
C ARG A 114 23.52 0.83 0.04
N LYS A 115 23.99 1.06 1.27
CA LYS A 115 24.11 0.02 2.30
C LYS A 115 22.77 -0.32 2.93
N ILE A 116 21.85 0.64 3.00
CA ILE A 116 20.56 0.53 3.68
C ILE A 116 19.44 0.10 2.74
N ASN A 117 19.54 0.42 1.45
CA ASN A 117 18.50 0.18 0.44
C ASN A 117 18.12 -1.30 0.36
N ILE A 118 16.95 -1.64 0.89
CA ILE A 118 16.41 -3.01 0.91
C ILE A 118 15.99 -3.52 -0.47
N ARG A 119 15.89 -2.65 -1.48
CA ARG A 119 15.60 -3.06 -2.87
C ARG A 119 16.83 -3.57 -3.61
N GLN A 120 18.03 -3.19 -3.16
CA GLN A 120 19.31 -3.61 -3.76
C GLN A 120 20.01 -4.66 -2.91
N ASN A 121 19.86 -4.59 -1.60
CA ASN A 121 20.48 -5.55 -0.68
C ASN A 121 19.56 -6.75 -0.53
N LYS A 122 19.90 -7.87 -1.17
CA LYS A 122 19.14 -9.12 -1.10
C LYS A 122 18.89 -9.51 0.34
N LEU A 123 17.63 -9.43 0.73
CA LEU A 123 17.17 -9.78 2.05
C LEU A 123 17.26 -11.30 2.25
N ARG A 124 17.61 -11.71 3.45
CA ARG A 124 17.55 -13.13 3.80
C ARG A 124 16.10 -13.55 3.93
N ASP A 125 15.85 -14.78 3.54
CA ASP A 125 14.54 -15.36 3.32
C ASP A 125 13.78 -15.53 4.64
N ILE A 126 12.88 -14.59 4.96
CA ILE A 126 11.86 -14.76 5.99
C ILE A 126 10.48 -14.98 5.38
N LEU A 127 10.43 -15.26 4.06
CA LEU A 127 9.20 -15.49 3.34
C LEU A 127 8.37 -16.61 3.97
N ASP A 128 9.00 -17.74 4.30
CA ASP A 128 8.33 -18.87 4.94
C ASP A 128 7.72 -18.48 6.29
N LEU A 129 8.42 -17.68 7.09
CA LEU A 129 7.89 -17.17 8.36
C LEU A 129 6.66 -16.29 8.11
N SER A 130 6.72 -15.42 7.13
CA SER A 130 5.64 -14.46 6.82
C SER A 130 4.39 -15.14 6.25
N LEU A 131 4.55 -16.19 5.46
CA LEU A 131 3.44 -16.92 4.85
C LEU A 131 2.88 -18.04 5.76
N SER A 132 3.74 -18.78 6.44
CA SER A 132 3.34 -19.96 7.24
C SER A 132 3.34 -19.72 8.75
N GLY A 133 3.96 -18.65 9.23
CA GLY A 133 4.21 -18.40 10.66
C GLY A 133 5.29 -19.30 11.27
N PHE A 134 6.11 -19.96 10.44
CA PHE A 134 7.19 -20.80 10.88
C PHE A 134 8.44 -20.63 10.01
N SER A 135 9.62 -20.53 10.63
CA SER A 135 10.91 -20.64 9.95
C SER A 135 11.91 -21.36 10.84
N PRO A 136 12.72 -22.30 10.30
CA PRO A 136 13.70 -23.04 11.08
C PRO A 136 14.93 -22.22 11.46
N THR A 137 15.19 -21.08 10.81
CA THR A 137 16.43 -20.31 11.03
C THR A 137 16.20 -18.82 10.86
N ILE A 138 16.51 -18.02 11.89
CA ILE A 138 16.42 -16.56 11.86
C ILE A 138 17.74 -15.97 12.34
N THR A 139 18.25 -14.99 11.59
CA THR A 139 19.41 -14.18 11.96
C THR A 139 18.96 -12.81 12.48
N THR A 140 19.40 -12.47 13.68
CA THR A 140 18.91 -11.37 14.52
C THR A 140 19.28 -9.95 14.08
N ASN A 141 20.07 -9.75 13.02
CA ASN A 141 20.65 -8.44 12.67
C ASN A 141 20.34 -7.97 11.24
N ALA A 142 19.23 -8.39 10.64
CA ALA A 142 18.88 -7.95 9.29
C ALA A 142 17.81 -6.87 9.30
N ILE A 143 18.04 -5.80 8.58
CA ILE A 143 16.99 -4.89 8.12
C ILE A 143 16.00 -5.73 7.33
N CYS A 144 14.74 -5.74 7.74
CA CYS A 144 13.74 -6.66 7.22
C CYS A 144 12.51 -5.90 6.72
N PRO A 145 12.14 -6.03 5.41
CA PRO A 145 10.98 -5.34 4.87
C PRO A 145 9.66 -5.81 5.48
N GLU A 146 9.58 -7.04 5.98
CA GLU A 146 8.38 -7.56 6.62
C GLU A 146 8.05 -6.83 7.92
N LEU A 147 9.05 -6.31 8.65
CA LEU A 147 8.82 -5.47 9.82
C LEU A 147 8.18 -4.11 9.48
N THR A 148 8.26 -3.69 8.23
CA THR A 148 7.69 -2.42 7.75
C THR A 148 6.55 -2.59 6.75
N THR A 149 6.13 -3.83 6.46
CA THR A 149 5.04 -4.12 5.51
C THR A 149 3.68 -4.03 6.19
N LYS A 150 2.82 -3.13 5.75
CA LYS A 150 1.46 -2.91 6.27
C LYS A 150 0.45 -3.96 5.75
N GLY A 151 -0.73 -4.02 6.37
CA GLY A 151 -1.89 -4.82 5.97
C GLY A 151 -2.07 -6.10 6.78
N LEU A 152 -3.24 -6.73 6.71
CA LEU A 152 -3.68 -7.82 7.58
C LEU A 152 -3.38 -9.23 7.05
N PHE A 153 -3.30 -9.40 5.74
CA PHE A 153 -3.08 -10.70 5.10
C PHE A 153 -1.65 -11.19 5.26
N ARG A 154 -1.47 -12.51 5.17
CA ARG A 154 -0.15 -13.14 5.10
C ARG A 154 0.54 -12.70 3.82
N LYS A 155 1.69 -12.10 3.95
CA LYS A 155 2.46 -11.60 2.81
C LYS A 155 3.94 -11.52 3.12
N GLY A 156 4.76 -11.71 2.10
CA GLY A 156 6.20 -11.65 2.20
C GLY A 156 6.82 -11.22 0.88
N TRP A 157 8.05 -10.75 0.95
CA TRP A 157 8.78 -10.26 -0.21
C TRP A 157 9.83 -11.25 -0.68
N VAL A 158 10.00 -11.37 -1.98
CA VAL A 158 10.98 -12.24 -2.60
C VAL A 158 11.63 -11.56 -3.80
N TYR A 159 12.91 -11.83 -4.01
CA TYR A 159 13.58 -11.45 -5.25
C TYR A 159 13.43 -12.56 -6.28
N LEU A 160 12.88 -12.23 -7.45
CA LEU A 160 12.87 -13.06 -8.64
C LEU A 160 13.75 -12.37 -9.69
N GLY A 161 14.97 -12.89 -9.86
CA GLY A 161 16.01 -12.19 -10.59
C GLY A 161 16.47 -10.92 -9.87
N GLU A 162 16.37 -9.77 -10.53
CA GLU A 162 16.71 -8.45 -9.96
C GLU A 162 15.48 -7.68 -9.46
N SER A 163 14.29 -8.22 -9.64
CA SER A 163 13.04 -7.56 -9.28
C SER A 163 12.48 -8.10 -7.98
N LEU A 164 11.88 -7.19 -7.19
CA LEU A 164 11.24 -7.49 -5.93
C LEU A 164 9.75 -7.74 -6.13
N TYR A 165 9.26 -8.86 -5.62
CA TYR A 165 7.87 -9.29 -5.72
C TYR A 165 7.24 -9.46 -4.35
N LEU A 166 5.98 -9.07 -4.23
CA LEU A 166 5.14 -9.36 -3.08
C LEU A 166 4.35 -10.64 -3.35
N LEU A 167 4.43 -11.59 -2.42
CA LEU A 167 3.58 -12.76 -2.36
C LEU A 167 2.53 -12.55 -1.27
N LYS A 168 1.27 -12.82 -1.59
CA LYS A 168 0.16 -12.80 -0.63
C LYS A 168 -0.51 -14.15 -0.60
N SER A 169 -1.01 -14.55 0.57
CA SER A 169 -1.79 -15.78 0.74
C SER A 169 -2.96 -15.54 1.68
N ASP A 170 -4.04 -16.29 1.47
CA ASP A 170 -5.21 -16.24 2.34
C ASP A 170 -4.95 -16.90 3.69
N LYS A 171 -5.78 -16.55 4.67
CA LYS A 171 -5.79 -17.19 6.00
C LYS A 171 -6.40 -18.59 5.95
N THR A 172 -7.31 -18.81 5.01
CA THR A 172 -8.06 -20.06 4.84
C THR A 172 -7.54 -20.86 3.66
N ASN A 173 -7.80 -22.17 3.65
CA ASN A 173 -7.42 -23.04 2.56
C ASN A 173 -8.29 -22.91 1.30
N GLU A 174 -9.32 -22.05 1.32
CA GLU A 174 -10.18 -21.80 0.16
C GLU A 174 -9.56 -20.85 -0.86
N TYR A 175 -8.60 -20.02 -0.43
CA TYR A 175 -7.84 -19.08 -1.26
C TYR A 175 -8.71 -18.16 -2.14
N VAL A 176 -9.91 -17.78 -1.65
CA VAL A 176 -10.88 -16.98 -2.42
C VAL A 176 -10.33 -15.59 -2.69
N ASN A 177 -9.80 -14.89 -1.67
CA ASN A 177 -9.28 -13.54 -1.82
C ASN A 177 -8.10 -13.51 -2.82
N THR A 178 -7.15 -14.46 -2.69
CA THR A 178 -6.00 -14.57 -3.58
C THR A 178 -6.43 -14.81 -5.04
N ARG A 179 -7.40 -15.72 -5.27
CA ARG A 179 -7.92 -16.01 -6.61
C ARG A 179 -8.70 -14.84 -7.21
N MET A 180 -9.51 -14.17 -6.39
CA MET A 180 -10.29 -13.01 -6.84
C MET A 180 -9.40 -11.79 -7.10
N GLU A 181 -8.30 -11.61 -6.37
CA GLU A 181 -7.28 -10.58 -6.65
C GLU A 181 -6.66 -10.76 -8.04
N VAL A 182 -6.30 -11.99 -8.42
CA VAL A 182 -5.79 -12.30 -9.76
C VAL A 182 -6.84 -12.00 -10.82
N LEU A 183 -8.05 -12.55 -10.67
CA LEU A 183 -9.13 -12.33 -11.63
C LEU A 183 -9.50 -10.85 -11.78
N ALA A 184 -9.55 -10.10 -10.67
CA ALA A 184 -9.83 -8.66 -10.72
C ALA A 184 -8.78 -7.91 -11.54
N SER A 185 -7.49 -8.24 -11.38
CA SER A 185 -6.44 -7.61 -12.18
C SER A 185 -6.56 -7.94 -13.67
N GLU A 186 -6.94 -9.17 -14.03
CA GLU A 186 -7.17 -9.56 -15.43
C GLU A 186 -8.40 -8.87 -16.04
N ILE A 187 -9.48 -8.69 -15.26
CA ILE A 187 -10.65 -7.92 -15.71
C ILE A 187 -10.30 -6.46 -15.97
N LEU A 188 -9.47 -5.85 -15.12
CA LEU A 188 -9.03 -4.47 -15.31
C LEU A 188 -8.22 -4.30 -16.60
N GLU A 189 -7.50 -5.31 -17.07
CA GLU A 189 -6.80 -5.28 -18.37
C GLU A 189 -7.75 -5.19 -19.58
N CYS A 190 -9.05 -5.49 -19.42
CA CYS A 190 -10.06 -5.32 -20.46
C CYS A 190 -10.51 -3.86 -20.66
N PHE A 191 -9.89 -2.90 -19.97
CA PHE A 191 -10.22 -1.47 -20.11
C PHE A 191 -9.05 -0.68 -20.68
N GLU A 192 -9.30 0.09 -21.73
CA GLU A 192 -8.37 1.08 -22.27
C GLU A 192 -8.51 2.42 -21.53
N ASN A 193 -7.48 3.26 -21.58
CA ASN A 193 -7.40 4.60 -20.95
C ASN A 193 -7.54 4.59 -19.42
N ARG A 194 -7.58 3.42 -18.79
CA ARG A 194 -7.67 3.27 -17.34
C ARG A 194 -6.45 3.81 -16.61
N LEU A 195 -6.59 3.96 -15.31
CA LEU A 195 -5.42 4.03 -14.42
C LEU A 195 -4.70 2.67 -14.47
N ASP A 196 -3.37 2.69 -14.46
CA ASP A 196 -2.59 1.46 -14.37
C ASP A 196 -3.00 0.64 -13.13
N SER A 197 -3.00 -0.66 -13.25
CA SER A 197 -3.24 -1.59 -12.16
C SER A 197 -2.07 -2.56 -12.03
N ILE A 198 -1.86 -3.06 -10.82
CA ILE A 198 -0.88 -4.10 -10.59
C ILE A 198 -1.41 -5.40 -11.19
N VAL A 199 -0.60 -6.05 -12.00
CA VAL A 199 -0.87 -7.39 -12.52
C VAL A 199 -0.52 -8.41 -11.45
N TYR A 200 -1.49 -9.24 -11.08
CA TYR A 200 -1.31 -10.33 -10.14
C TYR A 200 -1.28 -11.65 -10.89
N LEU A 201 -0.28 -12.45 -10.59
CA LEU A 201 -0.14 -13.82 -11.09
C LEU A 201 -0.44 -14.80 -9.96
N SER A 202 -0.99 -15.97 -10.29
CA SER A 202 -1.19 -17.06 -9.34
C SER A 202 -0.01 -18.01 -9.34
N ASP A 203 0.39 -18.50 -8.16
CA ASP A 203 1.39 -19.55 -8.02
C ASP A 203 1.09 -20.42 -6.79
N ILE A 204 1.81 -21.51 -6.69
CA ILE A 204 1.78 -22.45 -5.57
C ILE A 204 3.15 -22.41 -4.89
N LYS A 205 3.17 -22.13 -3.61
CA LYS A 205 4.41 -22.05 -2.82
C LYS A 205 4.43 -23.15 -1.78
N GLU A 206 5.46 -23.98 -1.82
CA GLU A 206 5.74 -24.90 -0.71
C GLU A 206 6.27 -24.11 0.48
N THR A 207 5.69 -24.33 1.64
CA THR A 207 6.07 -23.71 2.91
C THR A 207 6.34 -24.79 3.96
N ALA A 208 6.96 -24.42 5.06
CA ALA A 208 7.22 -25.34 6.18
C ALA A 208 5.94 -25.98 6.78
N ARG A 209 4.75 -25.47 6.45
CA ARG A 209 3.43 -25.99 6.90
C ARG A 209 2.59 -26.57 5.77
N GLY A 210 3.20 -26.84 4.63
CA GLY A 210 2.53 -27.38 3.45
C GLY A 210 2.39 -26.36 2.32
N THR A 211 1.59 -26.72 1.33
CA THR A 211 1.39 -25.93 0.10
C THR A 211 0.48 -24.74 0.36
N ALA A 212 0.89 -23.55 -0.06
CA ALA A 212 0.09 -22.32 -0.06
C ALA A 212 -0.17 -21.84 -1.48
N TYR A 213 -1.42 -21.51 -1.80
CA TYR A 213 -1.74 -20.77 -3.02
C TYR A 213 -1.47 -19.28 -2.78
N VAL A 214 -0.76 -18.64 -3.70
CA VAL A 214 -0.33 -17.25 -3.55
C VAL A 214 -0.68 -16.41 -4.78
N SER A 215 -0.99 -15.12 -4.57
CA SER A 215 -0.91 -14.11 -5.60
C SER A 215 0.47 -13.46 -5.56
N ILE A 216 1.05 -13.21 -6.72
CA ILE A 216 2.37 -12.63 -6.86
C ILE A 216 2.26 -11.35 -7.68
N CYS A 217 2.82 -10.25 -7.18
CA CYS A 217 2.92 -9.02 -7.94
C CYS A 217 4.29 -8.36 -7.78
N GLN A 218 4.73 -7.68 -8.84
CA GLN A 218 5.97 -6.91 -8.79
C GLN A 218 5.78 -5.64 -7.95
N ASN A 219 6.82 -5.24 -7.20
CA ASN A 219 6.84 -3.94 -6.55
C ASN A 219 6.78 -2.82 -7.59
N PHE A 220 5.78 -1.94 -7.48
CA PHE A 220 5.58 -0.84 -8.42
C PHE A 220 6.38 0.42 -8.08
N VAL A 221 6.94 0.50 -6.87
CA VAL A 221 7.69 1.67 -6.42
C VAL A 221 9.14 1.58 -6.90
N ARG A 222 9.56 2.54 -7.71
CA ARG A 222 10.93 2.66 -8.21
C ARG A 222 11.81 3.44 -7.22
N GLU A 223 13.12 3.41 -7.42
CA GLU A 223 14.07 4.07 -6.52
C GLU A 223 13.95 5.61 -6.57
N GLU A 224 13.55 6.16 -7.70
CA GLU A 224 13.38 7.60 -7.89
C GLU A 224 12.10 8.14 -7.27
N GLN A 225 11.22 7.25 -6.81
CA GLN A 225 9.88 7.59 -6.34
C GLN A 225 9.62 7.03 -4.94
N SER A 226 8.68 7.65 -4.26
CA SER A 226 8.05 7.17 -3.02
C SER A 226 6.55 7.13 -3.21
N PHE A 227 5.91 6.11 -2.66
CA PHE A 227 4.45 6.06 -2.59
C PHE A 227 3.97 6.88 -1.38
N THR A 228 3.04 7.79 -1.64
CA THR A 228 2.36 8.61 -0.64
C THR A 228 0.91 8.15 -0.54
N GLU A 229 0.49 7.69 0.62
CA GLU A 229 -0.87 7.23 0.87
C GLU A 229 -1.88 8.39 0.73
N ALA A 230 -3.10 8.11 0.26
CA ALA A 230 -4.09 9.15 0.01
C ALA A 230 -4.46 9.95 1.27
N TRP A 231 -4.50 9.32 2.45
CA TRP A 231 -4.81 10.00 3.70
C TRP A 231 -3.81 11.13 4.02
N GLU A 232 -2.53 10.97 3.65
CA GLU A 232 -1.50 11.99 3.86
C GLU A 232 -1.79 13.25 3.03
N VAL A 233 -2.23 13.05 1.78
CA VAL A 233 -2.61 14.13 0.89
C VAL A 233 -3.95 14.75 1.28
N MET A 234 -4.89 13.92 1.78
CA MET A 234 -6.16 14.42 2.34
C MET A 234 -5.92 15.33 3.56
N ASP A 235 -5.06 14.92 4.48
CA ASP A 235 -4.69 15.73 5.66
C ASP A 235 -4.02 17.04 5.23
N TYR A 236 -3.09 16.98 4.28
CA TYR A 236 -2.46 18.16 3.69
C TYR A 236 -3.49 19.13 3.07
N CYS A 237 -4.44 18.62 2.29
CA CYS A 237 -5.51 19.44 1.70
C CYS A 237 -6.42 20.03 2.76
N MET A 238 -6.87 19.22 3.73
CA MET A 238 -7.73 19.67 4.84
C MET A 238 -7.11 20.83 5.63
N ARG A 239 -5.83 20.74 5.99
CA ARG A 239 -5.12 21.78 6.73
C ARG A 239 -4.98 23.08 5.94
N ARG A 240 -4.98 23.01 4.62
CA ARG A 240 -4.90 24.16 3.72
C ARG A 240 -6.26 24.63 3.22
N LYS A 241 -7.35 24.00 3.69
CA LYS A 241 -8.72 24.30 3.26
C LYS A 241 -8.91 24.11 1.74
N ILE A 242 -8.25 23.11 1.18
CA ILE A 242 -8.36 22.68 -0.22
C ILE A 242 -9.30 21.48 -0.25
N ASP A 243 -10.26 21.44 -1.17
CA ASP A 243 -11.04 20.23 -1.40
C ASP A 243 -10.15 19.14 -2.02
N PHE A 244 -10.03 17.99 -1.37
CA PHE A 244 -9.15 16.91 -1.82
C PHE A 244 -9.60 16.33 -3.17
N ARG A 245 -10.91 16.21 -3.39
CA ARG A 245 -11.45 15.61 -4.61
C ARG A 245 -11.21 16.53 -5.81
N GLU A 246 -11.46 17.81 -5.65
CA GLU A 246 -11.16 18.84 -6.65
C GLU A 246 -9.66 18.88 -6.93
N PHE A 247 -8.82 18.93 -5.90
CA PHE A 247 -7.37 18.89 -6.05
C PHE A 247 -6.89 17.71 -6.88
N CYS A 248 -7.44 16.52 -6.65
CA CYS A 248 -7.06 15.31 -7.39
C CYS A 248 -7.59 15.30 -8.82
N LEU A 249 -8.83 15.76 -9.04
CA LEU A 249 -9.42 15.85 -10.37
C LEU A 249 -8.70 16.88 -11.24
N ASP A 250 -8.38 18.06 -10.70
CA ASP A 250 -7.65 19.11 -11.41
C ASP A 250 -6.26 18.65 -11.84
N ARG A 251 -5.63 17.81 -11.03
CA ARG A 251 -4.22 17.41 -11.24
C ARG A 251 -4.08 16.15 -12.09
N TRP A 252 -4.97 15.19 -11.95
CA TRP A 252 -4.87 13.88 -12.60
C TRP A 252 -6.12 13.45 -13.38
N GLY A 253 -7.18 14.24 -13.35
CA GLY A 253 -8.36 14.08 -14.19
C GLY A 253 -8.90 12.66 -14.24
N SER A 254 -8.98 12.13 -15.47
CA SER A 254 -9.46 10.79 -15.77
C SER A 254 -8.74 9.69 -14.97
N LYS A 255 -7.44 9.80 -14.77
CA LYS A 255 -6.68 8.76 -14.03
C LYS A 255 -7.13 8.62 -12.57
N PHE A 256 -7.41 9.74 -11.89
CA PHE A 256 -7.97 9.69 -10.54
C PHE A 256 -9.44 9.22 -10.55
N ALA A 257 -10.22 9.71 -11.48
CA ALA A 257 -11.64 9.36 -11.62
C ALA A 257 -11.88 7.87 -11.92
N CYS A 258 -10.91 7.20 -12.54
CA CYS A 258 -10.99 5.77 -12.82
C CYS A 258 -11.08 4.91 -11.53
N ILE A 259 -10.50 5.35 -10.40
CA ILE A 259 -10.44 4.51 -9.19
C ILE A 259 -11.84 4.09 -8.73
N PRO A 260 -12.78 5.01 -8.37
CA PRO A 260 -14.09 4.61 -7.88
C PRO A 260 -14.93 3.90 -8.96
N VAL A 261 -14.72 4.19 -10.24
CA VAL A 261 -15.43 3.53 -11.34
C VAL A 261 -15.00 2.08 -11.48
N LEU A 262 -13.70 1.83 -11.50
CA LEU A 262 -13.15 0.48 -11.60
C LEU A 262 -13.41 -0.32 -10.32
N ASP A 263 -13.34 0.30 -9.13
CA ASP A 263 -13.70 -0.37 -7.87
C ASP A 263 -15.17 -0.82 -7.85
N TYR A 264 -16.09 -0.07 -8.46
CA TYR A 264 -17.48 -0.54 -8.62
C TYR A 264 -17.58 -1.71 -9.60
N ILE A 265 -16.89 -1.67 -10.72
CA ILE A 265 -16.92 -2.74 -11.72
C ILE A 265 -16.46 -4.06 -11.12
N ILE A 266 -15.35 -4.06 -10.38
CA ILE A 266 -14.82 -5.25 -9.72
C ILE A 266 -15.34 -5.45 -8.30
N ILE A 267 -16.26 -4.62 -7.85
CA ILE A 267 -16.84 -4.61 -6.48
C ILE A 267 -15.79 -4.73 -5.37
N ASN A 268 -14.80 -3.82 -5.41
CA ASN A 268 -13.76 -3.75 -4.38
C ASN A 268 -14.28 -3.00 -3.15
N THR A 269 -14.56 -3.72 -2.08
CA THR A 269 -15.16 -3.17 -0.86
C THR A 269 -14.13 -2.60 0.13
N ASP A 270 -12.82 -2.71 -0.14
CA ASP A 270 -11.75 -2.33 0.79
C ASP A 270 -10.85 -1.19 0.26
N ARG A 271 -11.37 -0.30 -0.59
CA ARG A 271 -10.62 0.87 -1.07
C ARG A 271 -10.58 1.97 -0.01
N HIS A 272 -9.86 1.74 1.09
CA HIS A 272 -9.61 2.76 2.10
C HIS A 272 -8.39 3.65 1.72
N THR A 273 -8.19 4.74 2.44
CA THR A 273 -7.21 5.78 2.13
C THR A 273 -5.73 5.36 2.18
N GLN A 274 -5.43 4.12 2.58
CA GLN A 274 -4.11 3.52 2.52
C GLN A 274 -3.95 2.55 1.33
N ASN A 275 -5.06 2.18 0.65
CA ASN A 275 -5.05 1.27 -0.50
C ASN A 275 -5.07 2.00 -1.85
N TYR A 276 -4.88 3.31 -1.85
CA TYR A 276 -4.58 4.13 -3.02
C TYR A 276 -3.76 5.35 -2.61
N GLY A 277 -3.17 6.03 -3.57
CA GLY A 277 -2.35 7.20 -3.29
C GLY A 277 -1.61 7.69 -4.53
N PHE A 278 -0.45 8.29 -4.30
CA PHE A 278 0.25 9.05 -5.32
C PHE A 278 1.74 8.73 -5.32
N MET A 279 2.34 8.85 -6.49
CA MET A 279 3.79 8.71 -6.67
C MET A 279 4.46 10.06 -6.48
N MET A 280 5.34 10.16 -5.51
CA MET A 280 6.15 11.34 -5.23
C MET A 280 7.55 11.15 -5.80
N ASN A 281 8.04 12.14 -6.51
CA ASN A 281 9.43 12.18 -6.97
C ASN A 281 10.36 12.49 -5.79
N ASN A 282 11.38 11.68 -5.59
CA ASN A 282 12.31 11.79 -4.46
C ASN A 282 13.28 12.97 -4.55
N ASP A 283 13.51 13.52 -5.74
CA ASP A 283 14.43 14.64 -5.93
C ASP A 283 13.73 16.00 -5.76
N THR A 284 12.46 16.09 -6.19
CA THR A 284 11.66 17.32 -6.16
C THR A 284 10.65 17.38 -5.03
N GLY A 285 10.31 16.21 -4.43
CA GLY A 285 9.25 16.09 -3.45
C GLY A 285 7.84 16.36 -3.98
N GLN A 286 7.65 16.42 -5.30
CA GLN A 286 6.35 16.69 -5.93
C GLN A 286 5.58 15.38 -6.19
N LEU A 287 4.27 15.43 -6.03
CA LEU A 287 3.39 14.36 -6.47
C LEU A 287 3.25 14.42 -8.00
N GLU A 288 3.64 13.36 -8.70
CA GLU A 288 3.70 13.32 -10.17
C GLU A 288 2.53 12.57 -10.79
N ALA A 289 2.08 11.50 -10.16
CA ALA A 289 1.06 10.62 -10.72
C ALA A 289 0.19 10.00 -9.63
N VAL A 290 -0.98 9.52 -10.02
CA VAL A 290 -1.75 8.56 -9.23
C VAL A 290 -1.00 7.22 -9.26
N ALA A 291 -0.86 6.57 -8.12
CA ALA A 291 -0.25 5.24 -8.04
C ALA A 291 -1.12 4.22 -8.79
N PRO A 292 -0.55 3.16 -9.35
CA PRO A 292 -1.33 2.06 -9.91
C PRO A 292 -2.35 1.52 -8.91
N MET A 293 -3.47 0.99 -9.38
CA MET A 293 -4.42 0.29 -8.50
C MET A 293 -3.77 -0.97 -7.95
N PHE A 294 -3.79 -1.13 -6.65
CA PHE A 294 -3.22 -2.28 -5.93
C PHE A 294 -4.14 -2.73 -4.80
N ASP A 295 -3.81 -3.84 -4.14
CA ASP A 295 -4.54 -4.46 -3.03
C ASP A 295 -6.00 -4.76 -3.41
N LEU A 296 -6.16 -5.66 -4.39
CA LEU A 296 -7.44 -6.07 -4.96
C LEU A 296 -8.02 -7.31 -4.27
N ASN A 297 -7.49 -7.72 -3.14
CA ASN A 297 -7.82 -8.97 -2.45
C ASN A 297 -9.25 -9.02 -1.88
N CYS A 298 -9.96 -7.89 -1.80
CA CYS A 298 -11.38 -7.82 -1.47
C CYS A 298 -12.28 -7.60 -2.70
N ALA A 299 -11.69 -7.45 -3.89
CA ALA A 299 -12.44 -7.34 -5.14
C ALA A 299 -13.10 -8.67 -5.53
N LEU A 300 -14.29 -8.62 -6.12
CA LEU A 300 -15.08 -9.77 -6.59
C LEU A 300 -15.46 -10.81 -5.51
N VAL A 301 -15.01 -10.66 -4.26
CA VAL A 301 -15.30 -11.62 -3.18
C VAL A 301 -16.80 -11.67 -2.90
N ALA A 302 -17.47 -10.52 -2.87
CA ALA A 302 -18.93 -10.45 -2.73
C ALA A 302 -19.65 -11.18 -3.88
N ASP A 303 -19.18 -10.99 -5.12
CA ASP A 303 -19.75 -11.68 -6.29
C ASP A 303 -19.51 -13.18 -6.22
N TYR A 304 -18.33 -13.60 -5.79
CA TYR A 304 -18.02 -15.02 -5.60
C TYR A 304 -19.02 -15.70 -4.64
N PHE A 305 -19.32 -15.04 -3.52
CA PHE A 305 -20.32 -15.53 -2.55
C PHE A 305 -21.76 -15.14 -2.90
N LYS A 306 -22.02 -14.54 -4.06
CA LYS A 306 -23.34 -14.10 -4.53
C LYS A 306 -24.02 -13.10 -3.60
N VAL A 307 -23.24 -12.24 -2.95
CA VAL A 307 -23.71 -11.17 -2.09
C VAL A 307 -23.78 -9.87 -2.89
N GLU A 308 -24.86 -9.08 -2.72
CA GLU A 308 -24.94 -7.74 -3.29
C GLU A 308 -24.12 -6.76 -2.44
N ALA A 309 -23.19 -6.02 -3.05
CA ALA A 309 -22.31 -5.11 -2.35
C ALA A 309 -22.16 -3.72 -3.00
N GLY A 310 -22.89 -3.44 -4.09
CA GLY A 310 -22.84 -2.12 -4.76
C GLY A 310 -23.24 -0.97 -3.84
N ASP A 311 -24.16 -1.20 -2.92
CA ASP A 311 -24.65 -0.22 -1.94
C ASP A 311 -23.84 -0.21 -0.63
N THR A 312 -22.71 -0.93 -0.56
CA THR A 312 -21.76 -0.83 0.54
C THR A 312 -21.14 0.57 0.57
N LEU A 313 -20.99 1.15 1.76
CA LEU A 313 -20.33 2.44 1.93
C LEU A 313 -18.88 2.37 1.47
N SER A 314 -18.50 3.30 0.63
CA SER A 314 -17.10 3.41 0.20
C SER A 314 -16.23 3.97 1.32
N GLN A 315 -15.04 3.40 1.46
CA GLN A 315 -14.03 3.88 2.40
C GLN A 315 -13.05 4.88 1.75
N MET A 316 -13.23 5.19 0.46
CA MET A 316 -12.28 5.98 -0.32
C MET A 316 -12.14 7.43 0.17
N PHE A 317 -13.24 8.06 0.60
CA PHE A 317 -13.25 9.49 0.96
C PHE A 317 -13.76 9.76 2.38
N ASN A 318 -13.93 8.75 3.22
CA ASN A 318 -14.53 8.89 4.55
C ASN A 318 -15.91 9.58 4.52
N THR A 319 -16.70 9.35 3.49
CA THR A 319 -18.05 9.90 3.28
C THR A 319 -19.10 8.80 3.40
N LYS A 320 -20.39 9.19 3.37
CA LYS A 320 -21.51 8.24 3.40
C LYS A 320 -21.95 7.80 1.99
N GLU A 321 -21.14 8.05 0.96
CA GLU A 321 -21.41 7.63 -0.42
C GLU A 321 -21.13 6.13 -0.56
N THR A 322 -21.99 5.42 -1.27
CA THR A 322 -21.78 4.01 -1.62
C THR A 322 -20.78 3.86 -2.75
N ILE A 323 -20.24 2.65 -2.95
CA ILE A 323 -19.33 2.35 -4.07
C ILE A 323 -20.02 2.68 -5.40
N ARG A 324 -21.30 2.32 -5.55
CA ARG A 324 -22.12 2.60 -6.72
C ARG A 324 -22.30 4.11 -6.96
N GLU A 325 -22.73 4.86 -5.93
CA GLU A 325 -22.92 6.31 -6.05
C GLU A 325 -21.63 7.02 -6.48
N LEU A 326 -20.48 6.63 -5.93
CA LEU A 326 -19.21 7.18 -6.36
C LEU A 326 -18.90 6.87 -7.81
N ALA A 327 -19.10 5.64 -8.27
CA ALA A 327 -18.87 5.28 -9.68
C ALA A 327 -19.70 6.15 -10.63
N PHE A 328 -21.02 6.28 -10.38
CA PHE A 328 -21.91 7.11 -11.20
C PHE A 328 -21.57 8.60 -11.16
N LYS A 329 -21.00 9.08 -10.05
CA LYS A 329 -20.54 10.47 -9.92
C LYS A 329 -19.27 10.73 -10.73
N TYR A 330 -18.36 9.74 -10.77
CA TYR A 330 -17.04 9.92 -11.34
C TYR A 330 -16.90 9.46 -12.80
N ILE A 331 -17.80 8.60 -13.32
CA ILE A 331 -17.73 8.07 -14.68
C ILE A 331 -17.63 9.18 -15.73
N LYS A 332 -18.31 10.30 -15.55
CA LYS A 332 -18.29 11.46 -16.45
C LYS A 332 -16.92 12.16 -16.57
N TYR A 333 -16.00 11.90 -15.65
CA TYR A 333 -14.63 12.43 -15.68
C TYR A 333 -13.62 11.44 -16.26
N THR A 334 -14.09 10.25 -16.67
CA THR A 334 -13.24 9.22 -17.26
C THR A 334 -13.38 9.20 -18.77
N ASP A 335 -12.36 8.67 -19.43
CA ASP A 335 -12.34 8.32 -20.85
C ASP A 335 -12.16 6.81 -21.04
N LEU A 336 -12.61 6.03 -20.04
CA LEU A 336 -12.57 4.58 -20.06
C LEU A 336 -13.25 4.01 -21.29
N LYS A 337 -12.61 3.02 -21.91
CA LYS A 337 -13.19 2.24 -22.99
C LYS A 337 -13.12 0.76 -22.60
N PHE A 338 -14.24 0.08 -22.73
CA PHE A 338 -14.33 -1.33 -22.48
C PHE A 338 -14.03 -2.15 -23.74
N ASN A 339 -13.12 -3.11 -23.62
CA ASN A 339 -12.82 -4.07 -24.67
C ASN A 339 -13.63 -5.35 -24.43
N GLU A 340 -14.85 -5.37 -24.97
CA GLU A 340 -15.79 -6.49 -24.79
C GLU A 340 -15.22 -7.80 -25.31
N GLN A 341 -14.49 -7.79 -26.44
CA GLN A 341 -13.89 -9.00 -26.99
C GLN A 341 -12.88 -9.63 -26.02
N ALA A 342 -11.97 -8.83 -25.46
CA ALA A 342 -10.99 -9.28 -24.48
C ALA A 342 -11.67 -9.86 -23.22
N PHE A 343 -12.75 -9.23 -22.76
CA PHE A 343 -13.52 -9.70 -21.63
C PHE A 343 -14.21 -11.05 -21.88
N VAL A 344 -14.84 -11.22 -23.05
CA VAL A 344 -15.47 -12.49 -23.45
C VAL A 344 -14.43 -13.60 -23.59
N GLU A 345 -13.27 -13.30 -24.17
CA GLU A 345 -12.16 -14.26 -24.27
C GLU A 345 -11.69 -14.71 -22.88
N LEU A 346 -11.50 -13.75 -21.95
CA LEU A 346 -11.15 -14.03 -20.56
C LEU A 346 -12.22 -14.91 -19.87
N ALA A 347 -13.50 -14.53 -19.98
CA ALA A 347 -14.62 -15.26 -19.38
C ALA A 347 -14.79 -16.70 -19.92
N SER A 348 -14.35 -16.93 -21.15
CA SER A 348 -14.38 -18.24 -21.80
C SER A 348 -13.25 -19.17 -21.35
N GLY A 349 -12.29 -18.67 -20.58
CA GLY A 349 -11.15 -19.42 -20.06
C GLY A 349 -11.59 -20.62 -19.22
N LYS A 350 -10.99 -21.81 -19.47
CA LYS A 350 -11.34 -23.05 -18.76
C LYS A 350 -11.21 -22.94 -17.25
N GLN A 351 -10.22 -22.17 -16.76
CA GLN A 351 -9.95 -21.90 -15.35
C GLN A 351 -11.07 -21.13 -14.66
N TYR A 352 -11.88 -20.36 -15.43
CA TYR A 352 -12.96 -19.51 -14.92
C TYR A 352 -14.37 -20.08 -15.12
N LYS A 353 -14.50 -21.32 -15.61
CA LYS A 353 -15.81 -21.95 -15.89
C LYS A 353 -16.75 -21.93 -14.67
N SER A 354 -16.22 -22.11 -13.46
CA SER A 354 -17.01 -22.07 -12.22
C SER A 354 -17.37 -20.65 -11.76
N LEU A 355 -16.79 -19.62 -12.37
CA LEU A 355 -16.95 -18.19 -12.00
C LEU A 355 -17.83 -17.43 -13.01
N ARG A 356 -18.57 -18.12 -13.88
CA ARG A 356 -19.42 -17.47 -14.88
C ARG A 356 -20.35 -16.42 -14.29
N HIS A 357 -20.96 -16.70 -13.13
CA HIS A 357 -21.82 -15.76 -12.44
C HIS A 357 -21.11 -14.47 -11.98
N VAL A 358 -19.79 -14.52 -11.70
CA VAL A 358 -18.97 -13.34 -11.39
C VAL A 358 -18.84 -12.46 -12.64
N PHE A 359 -18.51 -13.06 -13.77
CA PHE A 359 -18.45 -12.33 -15.06
C PHE A 359 -19.78 -11.72 -15.46
N GLU A 360 -20.91 -12.42 -15.26
CA GLU A 360 -22.25 -11.89 -15.53
C GLU A 360 -22.56 -10.64 -14.69
N LYS A 361 -22.18 -10.64 -13.40
CA LYS A 361 -22.35 -9.46 -12.52
C LYS A 361 -21.44 -8.31 -12.91
N VAL A 362 -20.16 -8.57 -13.25
CA VAL A 362 -19.22 -7.55 -13.75
C VAL A 362 -19.78 -6.91 -15.03
N TYR A 363 -20.22 -7.72 -15.99
CA TYR A 363 -20.79 -7.24 -17.26
C TYR A 363 -22.04 -6.37 -17.01
N GLY A 364 -22.92 -6.78 -16.09
CA GLY A 364 -24.08 -5.98 -15.71
C GLY A 364 -23.70 -4.58 -15.18
N ARG A 365 -22.67 -4.49 -14.33
CA ARG A 365 -22.20 -3.18 -13.83
C ARG A 365 -21.56 -2.32 -14.92
N ILE A 366 -20.88 -2.92 -15.89
CA ILE A 366 -20.33 -2.22 -17.05
C ILE A 366 -21.47 -1.61 -17.91
N GLN A 367 -22.55 -2.40 -18.12
CA GLN A 367 -23.76 -1.91 -18.81
C GLN A 367 -24.45 -0.78 -18.02
N GLU A 368 -24.61 -0.91 -16.71
CA GLU A 368 -25.20 0.15 -15.87
C GLU A 368 -24.43 1.47 -15.96
N LEU A 369 -23.13 1.43 -16.14
CA LEU A 369 -22.28 2.61 -16.30
C LEU A 369 -22.29 3.19 -17.72
N GLY A 370 -22.96 2.52 -18.67
CA GLY A 370 -23.02 2.96 -20.07
C GLY A 370 -21.69 2.84 -20.82
N LEU A 371 -20.86 1.87 -20.46
CA LEU A 371 -19.58 1.60 -21.12
C LEU A 371 -19.70 0.62 -22.30
N ILE A 372 -20.90 0.09 -22.50
CA ILE A 372 -21.32 -0.77 -23.63
C ILE A 372 -22.54 -0.15 -24.25
#